data_b33d3b209cb668d868c557981b8816eb
#
_entry.id   b33d3b209cb668d868c557981b8816eb
#
_cell.length_a   1.000
_cell.length_b   1.000
_cell.length_c   1.000
_cell.angle_alpha   90.00
_cell.angle_beta   90.00
_cell.angle_gamma   90.00
#
_symmetry.space_group_name_H-M   'P 1'
#
loop_
_entity.id
_entity.type
_entity.pdbx_description
1 polymer ?
#
loop_
_entity_poly.entity_id
_entity_poly.type
_entity_poly.pdbx_seq_one_letter_code
_entity_poly.pdbx_strand_id
1 'polypeptide(L)'
;MRRLVFPLLVLAAAALAASAFAATRTSDPVVKWKTAQFGSILATKGHLALYTWNQEKVRKVKCTGACAKVWPPITIPHGTMAPKHIAGVMGTFGEVMRPDGKTQLTFNGHPLYTYHGDTPTKILCNGVDGWYVVKVH
;
A
#
# COMPACT_ATOMS: atom_id res chain seq x y z
N MET A 1 -18.07 -77.78 -18.66
CA MET A 1 -16.97 -76.86 -18.35
C MET A 1 -17.51 -75.42 -18.47
N ARG A 2 -17.86 -74.79 -17.36
CA ARG A 2 -18.35 -73.41 -17.31
C ARG A 2 -17.18 -72.49 -17.09
N ARG A 3 -16.87 -71.60 -18.05
CA ARG A 3 -15.85 -70.58 -17.95
C ARG A 3 -16.49 -69.36 -17.25
N LEU A 4 -16.03 -69.06 -16.06
CA LEU A 4 -16.33 -67.82 -15.30
C LEU A 4 -15.48 -66.71 -15.89
N VAL A 5 -16.17 -65.71 -16.48
CA VAL A 5 -15.53 -64.48 -16.93
C VAL A 5 -15.72 -63.44 -15.79
N PHE A 6 -14.59 -63.03 -15.16
CA PHE A 6 -14.59 -61.93 -14.21
C PHE A 6 -14.49 -60.59 -14.95
N PRO A 7 -15.36 -59.65 -14.72
CA PRO A 7 -15.16 -58.32 -15.25
C PRO A 7 -14.13 -57.55 -14.42
N LEU A 8 -13.11 -57.07 -15.10
CA LEU A 8 -12.12 -56.14 -14.55
C LEU A 8 -12.79 -54.78 -14.30
N LEU A 9 -12.92 -54.40 -13.02
CA LEU A 9 -13.38 -53.07 -12.65
C LEU A 9 -12.16 -52.11 -12.75
N VAL A 10 -12.14 -51.27 -13.79
CA VAL A 10 -11.15 -50.21 -13.90
C VAL A 10 -11.62 -49.06 -13.05
N LEU A 11 -11.00 -48.81 -11.89
CA LEU A 11 -11.18 -47.60 -11.12
C LEU A 11 -10.37 -46.49 -11.78
N ALA A 12 -11.08 -45.55 -12.44
CA ALA A 12 -10.49 -44.31 -12.89
C ALA A 12 -10.37 -43.35 -11.69
N ALA A 13 -9.15 -43.19 -11.17
CA ALA A 13 -8.87 -42.14 -10.16
C ALA A 13 -8.80 -40.79 -10.86
N ALA A 14 -9.84 -39.99 -10.70
CA ALA A 14 -9.82 -38.59 -11.12
C ALA A 14 -8.96 -37.78 -10.13
N ALA A 15 -7.75 -37.44 -10.56
CA ALA A 15 -6.89 -36.50 -9.82
C ALA A 15 -7.46 -35.08 -10.01
N LEU A 16 -8.10 -34.55 -8.98
CA LEU A 16 -8.46 -33.13 -8.87
C LEU A 16 -7.19 -32.34 -8.65
N ALA A 17 -6.64 -31.74 -9.71
CA ALA A 17 -5.58 -30.77 -9.61
C ALA A 17 -6.19 -29.47 -9.01
N ALA A 18 -6.00 -29.27 -7.72
CA ALA A 18 -6.30 -27.99 -7.09
C ALA A 18 -5.26 -26.97 -7.57
N SER A 19 -5.66 -26.13 -8.54
CA SER A 19 -4.87 -24.97 -8.95
C SER A 19 -4.85 -23.98 -7.78
N ALA A 20 -3.77 -23.99 -7.00
CA ALA A 20 -3.52 -22.95 -6.02
C ALA A 20 -3.24 -21.67 -6.79
N PHE A 21 -4.21 -20.76 -6.85
CA PHE A 21 -3.97 -19.38 -7.25
C PHE A 21 -3.06 -18.78 -6.17
N ALA A 22 -1.76 -18.72 -6.43
CA ALA A 22 -0.85 -17.91 -5.65
C ALA A 22 -1.30 -16.46 -5.84
N ALA A 23 -1.94 -15.89 -4.81
CA ALA A 23 -2.21 -14.45 -4.75
C ALA A 23 -0.85 -13.75 -4.85
N THR A 24 -0.58 -13.09 -5.96
CA THR A 24 0.60 -12.25 -6.14
C THR A 24 0.53 -11.17 -5.07
N ARG A 25 1.40 -11.27 -4.04
CA ARG A 25 1.57 -10.19 -3.08
C ARG A 25 2.10 -9.01 -3.85
N THR A 26 1.28 -7.98 -4.01
CA THR A 26 1.76 -6.70 -4.48
C THR A 26 2.81 -6.23 -3.48
N SER A 27 3.98 -5.85 -3.98
CA SER A 27 5.03 -5.31 -3.11
C SER A 27 4.49 -4.10 -2.35
N ASP A 28 4.84 -3.98 -1.06
CA ASP A 28 4.41 -2.86 -0.22
C ASP A 28 4.64 -1.52 -0.93
N PRO A 29 3.64 -0.62 -0.97
CA PRO A 29 3.73 0.64 -1.71
C PRO A 29 4.70 1.64 -1.06
N VAL A 30 4.96 1.47 0.22
CA VAL A 30 5.83 2.33 1.03
C VAL A 30 6.72 1.50 1.94
N VAL A 31 7.75 2.11 2.50
CA VAL A 31 8.72 1.45 3.37
C VAL A 31 8.96 2.25 4.65
N LYS A 32 9.44 1.58 5.69
CA LYS A 32 10.04 2.22 6.85
C LYS A 32 11.47 2.61 6.50
N TRP A 33 11.80 3.88 6.68
CA TRP A 33 13.13 4.42 6.40
C TRP A 33 13.69 5.12 7.62
N LYS A 34 14.92 4.76 8.01
CA LYS A 34 15.60 5.38 9.13
C LYS A 34 16.44 6.56 8.64
N THR A 35 16.15 7.74 9.16
CA THR A 35 16.86 8.99 8.87
C THR A 35 17.59 9.49 10.10
N ALA A 36 18.70 10.23 9.90
CA ALA A 36 19.42 10.86 11.01
C ALA A 36 18.58 11.97 11.66
N GLN A 37 17.83 12.73 10.85
CA GLN A 37 17.09 13.92 11.30
C GLN A 37 15.76 13.59 11.99
N PHE A 38 15.01 12.58 11.51
CA PHE A 38 13.66 12.31 11.97
C PHE A 38 13.49 10.94 12.64
N GLY A 39 14.54 10.13 12.71
CA GLY A 39 14.44 8.74 13.12
C GLY A 39 13.77 7.89 12.06
N SER A 40 12.91 6.96 12.47
CA SER A 40 12.15 6.12 11.54
C SER A 40 10.93 6.86 11.03
N ILE A 41 10.79 6.92 9.71
CA ILE A 41 9.66 7.56 9.00
C ILE A 41 9.10 6.63 7.95
N LEU A 42 7.91 6.93 7.44
CA LEU A 42 7.41 6.34 6.20
C LEU A 42 8.04 7.05 5.01
N ALA A 43 8.38 6.27 3.99
CA ALA A 43 8.93 6.76 2.75
C ALA A 43 8.43 5.93 1.56
N THR A 44 8.57 6.47 0.36
CA THR A 44 8.49 5.68 -0.86
C THR A 44 9.68 4.71 -0.94
N LYS A 45 9.61 3.73 -1.83
CA LYS A 45 10.76 2.83 -2.11
C LYS A 45 12.00 3.59 -2.59
N GLY A 46 11.81 4.75 -3.23
CA GLY A 46 12.90 5.64 -3.64
C GLY A 46 13.38 6.60 -2.55
N HIS A 47 12.96 6.39 -1.29
CA HIS A 47 13.33 7.19 -0.13
C HIS A 47 12.90 8.67 -0.23
N LEU A 48 11.72 8.93 -0.76
CA LEU A 48 11.05 10.22 -0.57
C LEU A 48 10.20 10.13 0.69
N ALA A 49 10.36 11.08 1.62
CA ALA A 49 9.58 11.12 2.85
C ALA A 49 8.08 11.24 2.59
N LEU A 50 7.27 10.60 3.41
CA LEU A 50 5.82 10.73 3.35
C LEU A 50 5.33 11.70 4.41
N TYR A 51 4.31 12.47 4.03
CA TYR A 51 3.69 13.51 4.83
C TYR A 51 2.19 13.28 4.99
N THR A 52 1.67 13.81 6.09
CA THR A 52 0.24 14.07 6.28
C THR A 52 0.01 15.55 6.50
N TRP A 53 -1.19 16.03 6.17
CA TRP A 53 -1.58 17.43 6.35
C TRP A 53 -2.57 17.57 7.50
N ASN A 54 -2.27 18.42 8.48
CA ASN A 54 -3.11 18.60 9.68
C ASN A 54 -4.48 19.25 9.39
N GLN A 55 -4.67 19.81 8.19
CA GLN A 55 -5.96 20.36 7.74
C GLN A 55 -6.89 19.27 7.21
N GLU A 56 -6.39 18.05 7.00
CA GLU A 56 -7.20 16.91 6.56
C GLU A 56 -7.66 16.09 7.76
N LYS A 57 -8.95 15.77 7.76
CA LYS A 57 -9.53 14.82 8.71
C LYS A 57 -9.28 13.39 8.23
N VAL A 58 -9.44 12.45 9.15
CA VAL A 58 -9.36 11.02 8.83
C VAL A 58 -10.27 10.69 7.64
N ARG A 59 -9.69 10.04 6.63
CA ARG A 59 -10.35 9.61 5.38
C ARG A 59 -11.03 10.77 4.60
N LYS A 60 -10.48 11.97 4.71
CA LYS A 60 -10.95 13.16 3.98
C LYS A 60 -9.80 13.78 3.22
N VAL A 61 -9.94 13.89 1.90
CA VAL A 61 -8.96 14.54 1.02
C VAL A 61 -9.37 15.98 0.81
N LYS A 62 -8.47 16.92 1.09
CA LYS A 62 -8.61 18.36 0.77
C LYS A 62 -7.58 18.82 -0.25
N CYS A 63 -6.40 18.21 -0.26
CA CYS A 63 -5.32 18.55 -1.19
C CYS A 63 -5.61 17.98 -2.59
N THR A 64 -6.15 18.83 -3.45
CA THR A 64 -6.53 18.51 -4.85
C THR A 64 -6.03 19.61 -5.80
N GLY A 65 -6.10 19.40 -7.10
CA GLY A 65 -5.72 20.40 -8.11
C GLY A 65 -4.28 20.89 -7.94
N ALA A 66 -4.08 22.19 -7.80
CA ALA A 66 -2.76 22.81 -7.63
C ALA A 66 -2.02 22.30 -6.37
N CYS A 67 -2.74 22.04 -5.27
CA CYS A 67 -2.17 21.46 -4.08
C CYS A 67 -1.53 20.08 -4.39
N ALA A 68 -2.23 19.22 -5.10
CA ALA A 68 -1.75 17.87 -5.43
C ALA A 68 -0.56 17.87 -6.42
N LYS A 69 -0.28 18.99 -7.08
CA LYS A 69 0.95 19.14 -7.89
C LYS A 69 2.18 19.39 -7.02
N VAL A 70 2.01 20.13 -5.93
CA VAL A 70 3.06 20.41 -4.94
C VAL A 70 3.21 19.23 -3.97
N TRP A 71 2.10 18.61 -3.61
CA TRP A 71 1.99 17.48 -2.70
C TRP A 71 1.40 16.25 -3.40
N PRO A 72 2.16 15.55 -4.23
CA PRO A 72 1.67 14.38 -4.95
C PRO A 72 1.16 13.30 -3.97
N PRO A 73 -0.08 12.82 -4.14
CA PRO A 73 -0.63 11.76 -3.30
C PRO A 73 0.03 10.42 -3.61
N ILE A 74 0.16 9.58 -2.60
CA ILE A 74 0.53 8.17 -2.80
C ILE A 74 -0.71 7.41 -3.24
N THR A 75 -0.75 7.04 -4.51
CA THR A 75 -1.89 6.32 -5.11
C THR A 75 -1.64 4.82 -5.19
N ILE A 76 -2.73 4.08 -5.15
CA ILE A 76 -2.75 2.63 -5.33
C ILE A 76 -3.29 2.34 -6.73
N PRO A 77 -2.71 1.38 -7.47
CA PRO A 77 -3.20 1.01 -8.78
C PRO A 77 -4.67 0.59 -8.74
N HIS A 78 -5.44 0.97 -9.77
CA HIS A 78 -6.84 0.58 -9.89
C HIS A 78 -7.01 -0.93 -9.82
N GLY A 79 -8.02 -1.39 -9.07
CA GLY A 79 -8.29 -2.83 -8.87
C GLY A 79 -7.38 -3.53 -7.86
N THR A 80 -6.49 -2.80 -7.17
CA THR A 80 -5.68 -3.31 -6.07
C THR A 80 -6.18 -2.76 -4.73
N MET A 81 -5.81 -3.43 -3.64
CA MET A 81 -6.13 -3.00 -2.28
C MET A 81 -4.86 -2.62 -1.53
N ALA A 82 -4.95 -1.62 -0.66
CA ALA A 82 -3.88 -1.30 0.26
C ALA A 82 -3.63 -2.47 1.22
N PRO A 83 -2.35 -2.79 1.53
CA PRO A 83 -2.07 -3.68 2.65
C PRO A 83 -2.59 -3.03 3.93
N LYS A 84 -3.17 -3.82 4.84
CA LYS A 84 -3.58 -3.31 6.16
C LYS A 84 -2.38 -3.03 7.06
N HIS A 85 -1.34 -3.83 6.94
CA HIS A 85 -0.12 -3.76 7.73
C HIS A 85 1.10 -3.94 6.85
N ILE A 86 2.16 -3.23 7.16
CA ILE A 86 3.48 -3.35 6.53
C ILE A 86 4.47 -3.81 7.59
N ALA A 87 5.31 -4.78 7.26
CA ALA A 87 6.28 -5.35 8.20
C ALA A 87 7.20 -4.27 8.79
N GLY A 88 7.35 -4.29 10.12
CA GLY A 88 8.19 -3.33 10.84
C GLY A 88 7.57 -1.93 11.03
N VAL A 89 6.32 -1.72 10.63
CA VAL A 89 5.57 -0.46 10.83
C VAL A 89 4.39 -0.71 11.76
N MET A 90 4.38 -0.04 12.90
CA MET A 90 3.22 -0.02 13.79
C MET A 90 2.20 0.99 13.26
N GLY A 91 0.97 0.55 13.08
CA GLY A 91 -0.12 1.35 12.55
C GLY A 91 -0.89 0.61 11.45
N THR A 92 -1.94 1.22 10.96
CA THR A 92 -2.85 0.62 10.00
C THR A 92 -2.85 1.42 8.70
N PHE A 93 -2.67 0.71 7.59
CA PHE A 93 -2.84 1.29 6.26
C PHE A 93 -4.27 1.06 5.78
N GLY A 94 -4.73 1.95 4.94
CA GLY A 94 -6.02 1.90 4.31
C GLY A 94 -6.02 2.74 3.05
N GLU A 95 -7.21 3.07 2.58
CA GLU A 95 -7.38 3.82 1.34
C GLU A 95 -8.54 4.79 1.43
N VAL A 96 -8.47 5.84 0.63
CA VAL A 96 -9.54 6.83 0.45
C VAL A 96 -9.67 7.14 -1.04
N MET A 97 -10.92 7.25 -1.51
CA MET A 97 -11.21 7.70 -2.87
C MET A 97 -11.02 9.22 -2.95
N ARG A 98 -10.20 9.65 -3.91
CA ARG A 98 -10.01 11.07 -4.23
C ARG A 98 -11.11 11.58 -5.16
N PRO A 99 -11.38 12.90 -5.18
CA PRO A 99 -12.35 13.49 -6.13
C PRO A 99 -12.00 13.24 -7.61
N ASP A 100 -10.72 13.02 -7.94
CA ASP A 100 -10.26 12.69 -9.29
C ASP A 100 -10.45 11.19 -9.67
N GLY A 101 -11.07 10.40 -8.81
CA GLY A 101 -11.32 8.98 -9.01
C GLY A 101 -10.14 8.06 -8.68
N LYS A 102 -8.98 8.59 -8.33
CA LYS A 102 -7.83 7.80 -7.89
C LYS A 102 -8.00 7.35 -6.44
N THR A 103 -7.46 6.19 -6.13
CA THR A 103 -7.40 5.66 -4.76
C THR A 103 -6.08 6.06 -4.12
N GLN A 104 -6.14 6.72 -2.97
CA GLN A 104 -4.97 7.19 -2.23
C GLN A 104 -4.74 6.33 -0.99
N LEU A 105 -3.48 5.98 -0.74
CA LEU A 105 -3.05 5.29 0.48
C LEU A 105 -3.21 6.20 1.69
N THR A 106 -3.69 5.62 2.79
CA THR A 106 -3.77 6.28 4.10
C THR A 106 -2.96 5.53 5.14
N PHE A 107 -2.47 6.25 6.14
CA PHE A 107 -1.88 5.69 7.35
C PHE A 107 -2.62 6.20 8.57
N ASN A 108 -3.12 5.27 9.39
CA ASN A 108 -4.05 5.58 10.51
C ASN A 108 -5.21 6.48 10.09
N GLY A 109 -5.69 6.29 8.85
CA GLY A 109 -6.76 7.04 8.23
C GLY A 109 -6.35 8.38 7.58
N HIS A 110 -5.11 8.84 7.76
CA HIS A 110 -4.63 10.10 7.17
C HIS A 110 -4.09 9.86 5.76
N PRO A 111 -4.54 10.62 4.74
CA PRO A 111 -4.01 10.55 3.40
C PRO A 111 -2.51 10.83 3.35
N LEU A 112 -1.76 10.06 2.56
CA LEU A 112 -0.32 10.15 2.44
C LEU A 112 0.11 10.87 1.16
N TYR A 113 1.12 11.73 1.30
CA TYR A 113 1.68 12.56 0.25
C TYR A 113 3.20 12.53 0.24
N THR A 114 3.80 12.85 -0.90
CA THR A 114 5.19 13.32 -0.97
C THR A 114 5.21 14.83 -1.14
N TYR A 115 6.37 15.46 -0.97
CA TYR A 115 6.61 16.85 -1.35
C TYR A 115 7.43 16.90 -2.63
N HIS A 116 7.01 17.69 -3.62
CA HIS A 116 7.66 17.74 -4.92
C HIS A 116 9.11 18.23 -4.90
N GLY A 117 9.48 18.99 -3.87
CA GLY A 117 10.83 19.53 -3.70
C GLY A 117 11.78 18.62 -2.91
N ASP A 118 11.28 17.52 -2.33
CA ASP A 118 12.12 16.58 -1.59
C ASP A 118 12.97 15.72 -2.51
N THR A 119 14.10 15.28 -1.98
CA THR A 119 14.97 14.26 -2.58
C THR A 119 15.30 13.20 -1.53
N PRO A 120 15.90 12.06 -1.92
CA PRO A 120 16.33 11.06 -0.95
C PRO A 120 17.34 11.56 0.10
N THR A 121 17.96 12.72 -0.15
CA THR A 121 18.93 13.32 0.76
C THR A 121 18.44 14.61 1.42
N LYS A 122 17.27 15.12 1.04
CA LYS A 122 16.72 16.39 1.58
C LYS A 122 15.23 16.27 1.85
N ILE A 123 14.84 16.47 3.10
CA ILE A 123 13.46 16.52 3.58
C ILE A 123 13.21 17.97 4.02
N LEU A 124 12.37 18.70 3.30
CA LEU A 124 12.34 20.17 3.36
C LEU A 124 11.13 20.75 4.10
N CYS A 125 10.00 20.02 4.20
CA CYS A 125 8.75 20.64 4.58
C CYS A 125 8.13 20.07 5.88
N ASN A 126 8.94 19.46 6.77
CA ASN A 126 8.40 19.03 8.06
C ASN A 126 8.06 20.25 8.94
N GLY A 127 6.78 20.36 9.35
CA GLY A 127 6.29 21.46 10.16
C GLY A 127 5.98 22.73 9.37
N VAL A 128 5.99 22.70 8.05
CA VAL A 128 5.68 23.84 7.19
C VAL A 128 4.20 23.76 6.77
N ASP A 129 3.45 24.84 6.98
CA ASP A 129 2.03 24.98 6.60
C ASP A 129 1.12 23.82 7.03
N GLY A 130 1.44 23.17 8.14
CA GLY A 130 0.69 22.06 8.70
C GLY A 130 1.01 20.70 8.08
N TRP A 131 2.05 20.60 7.27
CA TRP A 131 2.57 19.35 6.73
C TRP A 131 3.62 18.72 7.65
N TYR A 132 3.47 17.45 7.95
CA TYR A 132 4.36 16.74 8.86
C TYR A 132 4.78 15.41 8.29
N VAL A 133 6.07 15.11 8.41
CA VAL A 133 6.63 13.80 8.11
C VAL A 133 5.98 12.74 9.00
N VAL A 134 5.63 11.61 8.44
CA VAL A 134 5.01 10.50 9.16
C VAL A 134 6.07 9.69 9.88
N LYS A 135 6.20 9.92 11.18
CA LYS A 135 7.08 9.13 12.06
C LYS A 135 6.44 7.80 12.40
N VAL A 136 7.24 6.73 12.44
CA VAL A 136 6.80 5.37 12.76
C VAL A 136 7.77 4.69 13.74
N HIS A 137 7.26 3.71 14.46
CA HIS A 137 8.01 2.93 15.47
C HIS A 137 8.12 1.47 15.09
#